data_b310a2406274fe0e123645468086dc72
#
_entry.id   b310a2406274fe0e123645468086dc72
#
_cell.length_a   1.000
_cell.length_b   1.000
_cell.length_c   1.000
_cell.angle_alpha   90.00
_cell.angle_beta   90.00
_cell.angle_gamma   90.00
#
_symmetry.space_group_name_H-M   'P 1'
#
loop_
_entity.id
_entity.type
_entity.pdbx_description
1 polymer ?
#
loop_
_entity_poly.entity_id
_entity_poly.type
_entity_poly.pdbx_seq_one_letter_code
_entity_poly.pdbx_strand_id
1 'polypeptide(L)'
;MVYICVYTHTQKEQNFARMKIRGKGMVQTMIKTENVSKRFGSFALQDIHFELPAGYICGLIGENGVGKTTLLNILAGLYEYDGTISIQEKEYRTNQMELQQDIGFVFHEKWFDDWDSLIANSRHYGKYYKNYDETLLK
;
A
#
# COMPACT_ATOMS: atom_id res chain seq x y z
N MET A 1 7.16 8.16 4.45
CA MET A 1 6.79 7.94 3.04
C MET A 1 7.01 6.46 2.75
N VAL A 2 5.93 5.72 2.51
CA VAL A 2 6.01 4.28 2.24
C VAL A 2 5.81 4.09 0.74
N TYR A 3 6.86 3.67 0.03
CA TYR A 3 6.73 3.18 -1.34
C TYR A 3 6.45 1.69 -1.27
N ILE A 4 5.28 1.24 -1.70
CA ILE A 4 4.95 -0.17 -1.77
C ILE A 4 5.28 -0.68 -3.15
N CYS A 5 6.32 -1.47 -3.25
CA CYS A 5 6.69 -2.19 -4.44
C CYS A 5 6.75 -3.68 -4.07
N VAL A 6 5.81 -4.52 -4.52
CA VAL A 6 5.73 -5.95 -4.18
C VAL A 6 5.98 -6.81 -5.43
N TYR A 7 6.92 -7.72 -5.37
CA TYR A 7 7.29 -8.62 -6.49
C TYR A 7 6.61 -9.97 -6.37
N THR A 8 5.84 -10.40 -7.39
CA THR A 8 5.31 -11.76 -7.50
C THR A 8 5.65 -12.37 -8.86
N HIS A 9 6.28 -13.54 -8.86
CA HIS A 9 6.54 -14.32 -10.08
C HIS A 9 5.47 -15.41 -10.20
N THR A 10 4.75 -15.42 -11.32
CA THR A 10 3.72 -16.42 -11.57
C THR A 10 4.31 -17.71 -12.11
N GLN A 11 4.07 -18.85 -11.46
CA GLN A 11 3.48 -20.04 -12.08
C GLN A 11 2.98 -21.01 -11.01
N LYS A 12 1.68 -21.30 -11.05
CA LYS A 12 0.99 -22.50 -10.51
C LYS A 12 1.46 -23.06 -9.16
N GLU A 13 1.65 -22.21 -8.17
CA GLU A 13 1.54 -22.64 -6.77
C GLU A 13 1.30 -21.39 -5.93
N GLN A 14 0.23 -21.42 -5.14
CA GLN A 14 -0.13 -20.41 -4.13
C GLN A 14 0.88 -20.42 -2.98
N ASN A 15 2.13 -20.09 -3.29
CA ASN A 15 3.15 -19.91 -2.26
C ASN A 15 3.71 -18.50 -2.41
N PHE A 16 3.12 -17.56 -1.68
CA PHE A 16 3.80 -16.32 -1.38
C PHE A 16 5.15 -16.66 -0.75
N ALA A 17 6.21 -16.43 -1.52
CA ALA A 17 7.55 -16.76 -1.09
C ALA A 17 7.87 -16.03 0.23
N ARG A 18 8.14 -16.79 1.25
CA ARG A 18 8.71 -16.33 2.51
C ARG A 18 10.06 -15.67 2.19
N MET A 19 10.07 -14.35 2.07
CA MET A 19 11.27 -13.58 1.76
C MET A 19 12.23 -13.68 2.95
N LYS A 20 13.27 -14.48 2.81
CA LYS A 20 14.30 -14.66 3.83
C LYS A 20 15.26 -13.47 3.79
N ILE A 21 15.01 -12.47 4.63
CA ILE A 21 15.90 -11.33 4.78
C ILE A 21 17.09 -11.77 5.62
N ARG A 22 18.30 -11.72 5.05
CA ARG A 22 19.56 -11.89 5.79
C ARG A 22 19.97 -10.52 6.36
N GLY A 23 19.71 -10.29 7.64
CA GLY A 23 20.21 -9.15 8.38
C GLY A 23 20.04 -9.39 9.88
N LYS A 24 21.14 -9.29 10.63
CA LYS A 24 21.13 -9.31 12.10
C LYS A 24 20.64 -7.95 12.61
N GLY A 25 19.35 -7.86 12.92
CA GLY A 25 18.69 -6.74 13.56
C GLY A 25 17.19 -7.05 13.62
N MET A 26 16.47 -6.64 14.66
CA MET A 26 15.00 -6.69 14.65
C MET A 26 14.54 -5.72 13.55
N VAL A 27 14.14 -6.27 12.40
CA VAL A 27 13.55 -5.49 11.31
C VAL A 27 12.09 -5.31 11.69
N GLN A 28 11.71 -4.07 11.99
CA GLN A 28 10.32 -3.73 12.29
C GLN A 28 9.45 -4.02 11.06
N THR A 29 8.37 -4.76 11.26
CA THR A 29 7.38 -5.00 10.21
C THR A 29 6.59 -3.73 9.96
N MET A 30 6.63 -3.22 8.72
CA MET A 30 5.89 -2.03 8.32
C MET A 30 4.45 -2.37 7.95
N ILE A 31 4.25 -3.41 7.15
CA ILE A 31 2.92 -3.88 6.73
C ILE A 31 2.88 -5.39 6.87
N LYS A 32 1.81 -5.90 7.48
CA LYS A 32 1.49 -7.32 7.56
C LYS A 32 0.07 -7.54 7.10
N THR A 33 -0.14 -8.57 6.26
CA THR A 33 -1.48 -9.00 5.85
C THR A 33 -1.69 -10.45 6.23
N GLU A 34 -2.89 -10.78 6.72
CA GLU A 34 -3.29 -12.13 7.10
C GLU A 34 -4.70 -12.41 6.57
N ASN A 35 -4.83 -13.44 5.73
CA ASN A 35 -6.07 -13.91 5.09
C ASN A 35 -6.82 -12.79 4.35
N VAL A 36 -6.12 -11.81 3.80
CA VAL A 36 -6.77 -10.69 3.12
C VAL A 36 -7.41 -11.16 1.83
N SER A 37 -8.71 -10.93 1.74
CA SER A 37 -9.54 -11.35 0.61
C SER A 37 -10.50 -10.24 0.19
N LYS A 38 -10.84 -10.19 -1.10
CA LYS A 38 -11.82 -9.28 -1.67
C LYS A 38 -12.44 -9.89 -2.92
N ARG A 39 -13.77 -9.79 -3.01
CA ARG A 39 -14.51 -10.29 -4.16
C ARG A 39 -15.19 -9.15 -4.93
N PHE A 40 -15.12 -9.21 -6.26
CA PHE A 40 -15.82 -8.35 -7.19
C PHE A 40 -16.46 -9.21 -8.29
N GLY A 41 -17.75 -9.45 -8.22
CA GLY A 41 -18.44 -10.30 -9.20
C GLY A 41 -17.76 -11.67 -9.36
N SER A 42 -17.21 -11.92 -10.54
CA SER A 42 -16.48 -13.16 -10.86
C SER A 42 -14.99 -13.14 -10.45
N PHE A 43 -14.43 -11.98 -10.13
CA PHE A 43 -13.05 -11.84 -9.68
C PHE A 43 -12.95 -11.95 -8.18
N ALA A 44 -11.94 -12.64 -7.68
CA ALA A 44 -11.62 -12.69 -6.26
C ALA A 44 -10.11 -12.62 -6.02
N LEU A 45 -9.71 -11.67 -5.18
CA LEU A 45 -8.43 -11.71 -4.48
C LEU A 45 -8.64 -12.59 -3.26
N GLN A 46 -7.81 -13.62 -3.04
CA GLN A 46 -8.04 -14.60 -1.98
C GLN A 46 -6.77 -14.87 -1.19
N ASP A 47 -6.94 -14.91 0.12
CA ASP A 47 -5.98 -15.44 1.07
C ASP A 47 -4.57 -14.83 0.95
N ILE A 48 -4.52 -13.51 0.86
CA ILE A 48 -3.26 -12.79 0.71
C ILE A 48 -2.55 -12.66 2.05
N HIS A 49 -1.33 -13.22 2.10
CA HIS A 49 -0.44 -13.15 3.24
C HIS A 49 0.91 -12.62 2.82
N PHE A 50 1.38 -11.55 3.43
CA PHE A 50 2.76 -11.09 3.30
C PHE A 50 3.15 -10.19 4.47
N GLU A 51 4.45 -10.03 4.65
CA GLU A 51 5.05 -9.08 5.58
C GLU A 51 6.07 -8.22 4.84
N LEU A 52 5.94 -6.91 4.99
CA LEU A 52 6.88 -5.93 4.43
C LEU A 52 7.64 -5.27 5.58
N PRO A 53 8.95 -5.39 5.62
CA PRO A 53 9.76 -4.71 6.62
C PRO A 53 9.88 -3.21 6.33
N ALA A 54 10.12 -2.43 7.38
CA ALA A 54 10.43 -1.02 7.26
C ALA A 54 11.76 -0.78 6.52
N GLY A 55 11.82 0.31 5.74
CA GLY A 55 13.04 0.74 5.04
C GLY A 55 13.34 0.02 3.74
N TYR A 56 12.43 -0.82 3.24
CA TYR A 56 12.59 -1.53 1.96
C TYR A 56 11.65 -1.01 0.88
N ILE A 57 12.09 -1.11 -0.37
CA ILE A 57 11.24 -0.92 -1.55
C ILE A 57 10.85 -2.30 -2.05
N CYS A 58 9.55 -2.53 -2.19
CA CYS A 58 9.00 -3.80 -2.66
C CYS A 58 8.23 -3.61 -3.96
N GLY A 59 8.37 -4.52 -4.94
CA GLY A 59 7.66 -4.48 -6.23
C GLY A 59 6.53 -5.51 -6.31
N LEU A 60 5.33 -5.11 -6.71
CA LEU A 60 4.21 -6.01 -6.99
C LEU A 60 4.18 -6.33 -8.48
N ILE A 61 4.62 -7.53 -8.86
CA ILE A 61 4.68 -8.00 -10.25
C ILE A 61 3.73 -9.16 -10.46
N GLY A 62 3.11 -9.21 -11.63
CA GLY A 62 2.20 -10.26 -12.03
C GLY A 62 1.46 -9.89 -13.31
N GLU A 63 0.72 -10.83 -13.89
CA GLU A 63 -0.09 -10.62 -15.09
C GLU A 63 -1.17 -9.55 -14.88
N ASN A 64 -1.69 -9.00 -15.98
CA ASN A 64 -2.80 -8.06 -15.90
C ASN A 64 -4.06 -8.79 -15.39
N GLY A 65 -4.82 -8.11 -14.52
CA GLY A 65 -6.05 -8.67 -13.95
C GLY A 65 -5.88 -9.56 -12.70
N VAL A 66 -4.63 -9.89 -12.26
CA VAL A 66 -4.43 -10.78 -11.08
C VAL A 66 -4.73 -10.10 -9.73
N GLY A 67 -5.11 -8.81 -9.72
CA GLY A 67 -5.51 -8.13 -8.48
C GLY A 67 -4.47 -7.19 -7.88
N LYS A 68 -3.38 -6.85 -8.59
CA LYS A 68 -2.36 -5.90 -8.09
C LYS A 68 -2.97 -4.56 -7.65
N THR A 69 -3.73 -3.94 -8.53
CA THR A 69 -4.41 -2.66 -8.24
C THR A 69 -5.45 -2.81 -7.13
N THR A 70 -6.14 -3.94 -7.08
CA THR A 70 -7.09 -4.24 -6.00
C THR A 70 -6.39 -4.29 -4.64
N LEU A 71 -5.26 -4.98 -4.54
CA LEU A 71 -4.46 -5.04 -3.32
C LEU A 71 -3.93 -3.66 -2.91
N LEU A 72 -3.42 -2.88 -3.85
CA LEU A 72 -2.95 -1.51 -3.58
C LEU A 72 -4.09 -0.61 -3.10
N ASN A 73 -5.28 -0.70 -3.70
CA ASN A 73 -6.45 0.07 -3.28
C ASN A 73 -6.96 -0.35 -1.88
N ILE A 74 -6.85 -1.64 -1.52
CA ILE A 74 -7.12 -2.12 -0.16
C ILE A 74 -6.13 -1.48 0.82
N LEU A 75 -4.84 -1.50 0.53
CA LEU A 75 -3.80 -0.92 1.37
C LEU A 75 -3.91 0.61 1.47
N ALA A 76 -4.43 1.27 0.44
CA ALA A 76 -4.75 2.70 0.47
C ALA A 76 -6.06 3.01 1.24
N GLY A 77 -6.80 1.99 1.67
CA GLY A 77 -8.08 2.15 2.38
C GLY A 77 -9.26 2.54 1.50
N LEU A 78 -9.15 2.32 0.17
CA LEU A 78 -10.21 2.64 -0.79
C LEU A 78 -11.22 1.50 -0.94
N TYR A 79 -10.85 0.28 -0.55
CA TYR A 79 -11.70 -0.89 -0.64
C TYR A 79 -11.80 -1.62 0.69
N GLU A 80 -13.02 -2.03 1.02
CA GLU A 80 -13.27 -2.98 2.10
C GLU A 80 -12.67 -4.34 1.76
N TYR A 81 -12.25 -5.09 2.77
CA TYR A 81 -11.62 -6.40 2.65
C TYR A 81 -12.00 -7.31 3.82
N ASP A 82 -11.87 -8.61 3.64
CA ASP A 82 -11.90 -9.61 4.70
C ASP A 82 -10.47 -9.92 5.14
N GLY A 83 -10.30 -10.41 6.37
CA GLY A 83 -8.98 -10.68 6.96
C GLY A 83 -8.43 -9.50 7.76
N THR A 84 -7.12 -9.50 8.01
CA THR A 84 -6.45 -8.52 8.87
C THR A 84 -5.28 -7.86 8.15
N ILE A 85 -5.17 -6.55 8.30
CA ILE A 85 -4.00 -5.77 7.87
C ILE A 85 -3.50 -5.01 9.08
N SER A 86 -2.19 -5.10 9.33
CA SER A 86 -1.50 -4.28 10.32
C SER A 86 -0.46 -3.40 9.63
N ILE A 87 -0.42 -2.12 9.99
CA ILE A 87 0.56 -1.15 9.53
C ILE A 87 1.24 -0.56 10.77
N GLN A 88 2.56 -0.58 10.81
CA GLN A 88 3.33 -0.15 12.00
C GLN A 88 2.85 -0.86 13.28
N GLU A 89 2.57 -2.17 13.19
CA GLU A 89 2.06 -3.01 14.28
C GLU A 89 0.66 -2.64 14.80
N LYS A 90 -0.01 -1.65 14.20
CA LYS A 90 -1.39 -1.26 14.52
C LYS A 90 -2.36 -1.89 13.52
N GLU A 91 -3.48 -2.41 14.01
CA GLU A 91 -4.54 -2.93 13.17
C GLU A 91 -5.12 -1.81 12.33
N TYR A 92 -5.14 -1.99 10.98
CA TYR A 92 -5.41 -0.93 10.02
C TYR A 92 -6.86 -0.44 10.08
N ARG A 93 -7.82 -1.34 10.21
CA ARG A 93 -9.25 -0.99 10.17
C ARG A 93 -9.65 -0.09 11.34
N THR A 94 -9.13 -0.36 12.53
CA THR A 94 -9.42 0.42 13.75
C THR A 94 -8.65 1.73 13.82
N ASN A 95 -7.49 1.82 13.16
CA ASN A 95 -6.61 3.00 13.20
C ASN A 95 -6.48 3.68 11.83
N GLN A 96 -7.42 3.46 10.92
CA GLN A 96 -7.33 3.87 9.51
C GLN A 96 -7.06 5.37 9.35
N MET A 97 -7.81 6.23 10.05
CA MET A 97 -7.65 7.68 9.95
C MET A 97 -6.26 8.18 10.40
N GLU A 98 -5.68 7.54 11.40
CA GLU A 98 -4.34 7.86 11.89
C GLU A 98 -3.29 7.40 10.89
N LEU A 99 -3.37 6.13 10.49
CA LEU A 99 -2.37 5.50 9.62
C LEU A 99 -2.37 6.07 8.21
N GLN A 100 -3.52 6.51 7.69
CA GLN A 100 -3.60 7.16 6.38
C GLN A 100 -2.84 8.50 6.32
N GLN A 101 -2.57 9.16 7.45
CA GLN A 101 -1.73 10.36 7.48
C GLN A 101 -0.27 10.08 7.10
N ASP A 102 0.18 8.83 7.28
CA ASP A 102 1.55 8.39 6.99
C ASP A 102 1.66 7.64 5.65
N ILE A 103 0.53 7.44 4.95
CA ILE A 103 0.49 6.74 3.66
C ILE A 103 0.39 7.75 2.52
N GLY A 104 1.41 7.77 1.66
CA GLY A 104 1.34 8.43 0.37
C GLY A 104 0.93 7.44 -0.72
N PHE A 105 -0.09 7.76 -1.51
CA PHE A 105 -0.56 6.93 -2.60
C PHE A 105 -0.46 7.69 -3.93
N VAL A 106 0.11 7.03 -4.95
CA VAL A 106 0.19 7.58 -6.30
C VAL A 106 -0.75 6.77 -7.20
N PHE A 107 -1.80 7.41 -7.67
CA PHE A 107 -2.77 6.80 -8.58
C PHE A 107 -2.23 6.74 -10.02
N HIS A 108 -2.69 5.76 -10.78
CA HIS A 108 -2.41 5.67 -12.22
C HIS A 108 -3.13 6.78 -13.01
N GLU A 109 -4.29 7.21 -12.54
CA GLU A 109 -5.06 8.30 -13.14
C GLU A 109 -4.53 9.65 -12.66
N LYS A 110 -4.64 10.66 -13.54
CA LYS A 110 -4.26 12.03 -13.19
C LYS A 110 -5.26 12.62 -12.19
N TRP A 111 -4.82 12.83 -10.98
CA TRP A 111 -5.59 13.50 -9.92
C TRP A 111 -5.20 14.97 -9.77
N PHE A 112 -4.11 15.38 -10.41
CA PHE A 112 -3.65 16.76 -10.40
C PHE A 112 -4.38 17.57 -11.48
N ASP A 113 -4.70 18.83 -11.15
CA ASP A 113 -5.20 19.78 -12.13
C ASP A 113 -4.03 20.20 -13.03
N ASP A 114 -4.14 19.86 -14.33
CA ASP A 114 -3.11 20.15 -15.33
C ASP A 114 -2.93 21.68 -15.57
N TRP A 115 -3.90 22.48 -15.14
CA TRP A 115 -3.87 23.94 -15.26
C TRP A 115 -3.25 24.63 -14.05
N ASP A 116 -3.10 23.90 -12.94
CA ASP A 116 -2.51 24.42 -11.73
C ASP A 116 -1.01 24.12 -11.65
N SER A 117 -0.28 25.01 -10.96
CA SER A 117 1.13 24.77 -10.67
C SER A 117 1.27 23.59 -9.69
N LEU A 118 2.46 22.98 -9.64
CA LEU A 118 2.79 21.94 -8.67
C LEU A 118 2.51 22.40 -7.22
N ILE A 119 2.83 23.66 -6.91
CA ILE A 119 2.60 24.25 -5.59
C ILE A 119 1.10 24.38 -5.30
N ALA A 120 0.28 24.82 -6.27
CA ALA A 120 -1.16 24.93 -6.11
C ALA A 120 -1.81 23.57 -5.88
N ASN A 121 -1.46 22.57 -6.69
CA ASN A 121 -1.89 21.17 -6.49
C ASN A 121 -1.46 20.64 -5.12
N SER A 122 -0.21 20.85 -4.74
CA SER A 122 0.30 20.42 -3.45
C SER A 122 -0.44 21.05 -2.26
N ARG A 123 -0.76 22.33 -2.31
CA ARG A 123 -1.59 23.01 -1.30
C ARG A 123 -2.99 22.42 -1.24
N HIS A 124 -3.58 22.12 -2.41
CA HIS A 124 -4.92 21.56 -2.48
C HIS A 124 -5.02 20.22 -1.76
N TYR A 125 -4.06 19.33 -1.98
CA TYR A 125 -4.04 17.99 -1.36
C TYR A 125 -3.37 17.98 0.00
N GLY A 126 -2.33 18.80 0.20
CA GLY A 126 -1.54 18.85 1.44
C GLY A 126 -2.37 19.23 2.66
N LYS A 127 -3.43 20.04 2.52
CA LYS A 127 -4.33 20.43 3.61
C LYS A 127 -4.98 19.26 4.35
N TYR A 128 -5.02 18.07 3.75
CA TYR A 128 -5.56 16.86 4.39
C TYR A 128 -4.54 16.10 5.23
N TYR A 129 -3.25 16.48 5.16
CA TYR A 129 -2.18 15.85 5.91
C TYR A 129 -1.68 16.77 7.03
N LYS A 130 -1.62 16.25 8.26
CA LYS A 130 -1.22 17.03 9.45
C LYS A 130 0.21 17.57 9.37
N ASN A 131 1.11 16.83 8.73
CA ASN A 131 2.53 17.13 8.62
C ASN A 131 2.91 17.70 7.25
N TYR A 132 1.94 18.28 6.53
CA TYR A 132 2.23 18.92 5.25
C TYR A 132 3.14 20.13 5.43
N ASP A 133 4.24 20.15 4.70
CA ASP A 133 5.20 21.27 4.68
C ASP A 133 5.49 21.69 3.24
N GLU A 134 4.95 22.83 2.84
CA GLU A 134 5.15 23.40 1.50
C GLU A 134 6.61 23.78 1.22
N THR A 135 7.41 24.03 2.26
CA THR A 135 8.80 24.45 2.07
C THR A 135 9.67 23.38 1.45
N LEU A 136 9.25 22.11 1.54
CA LEU A 136 9.93 20.97 0.93
C LEU A 136 9.80 20.92 -0.61
N LEU A 137 8.96 21.78 -1.21
CA LEU A 137 8.74 21.87 -2.66
C LEU A 137 9.53 22.99 -3.36
N LYS A 138 10.42 23.66 -2.61
CA LYS A 138 11.22 24.79 -3.14
C LYS A 138 12.57 24.32 -3.69
#